data_098ecc84a9dcda4effc7e2b1695362e1
#
_entry.id   098ecc84a9dcda4effc7e2b1695362e1
#
_cell.length_a   1.000
_cell.length_b   1.000
_cell.length_c   1.000
_cell.angle_alpha   90.00
_cell.angle_beta   90.00
_cell.angle_gamma   90.00
#
_symmetry.space_group_name_H-M   'P 1'
#
loop_
_entity.id
_entity.type
_entity.pdbx_description
1 polymer ?
#
loop_
_entity_poly.entity_id
_entity_poly.type
_entity_poly.pdbx_seq_one_letter_code
_entity_poly.pdbx_strand_id
1 'polypeptide(L)'
;NNNMLHSAPREENEIFQFLQAGFTALYEAVFHDKMAEKTVVVIPSLTLDPDILSKVEGAVHYEERLLCLLMLLRMPRTNVIYITSNPIDPIIIDYYLHLLPGITGHHARQRLHFSSCYDSSNISLTEKILARPRLIKRIKKILQHGPPAHMACFNVTEHEKKLAVELGLPIYGCDPNLLYWGTKSGSREIFKACNVETPAGYENIKDEEGIIKALADLYKSNKGLKKAVV
;
A
#
# COMPACT_ATOMS: atom_id res chain seq x y z
N ASN A 1 22.63 -7.46 -15.20
CA ASN A 1 21.88 -6.20 -15.34
C ASN A 1 21.50 -5.73 -13.94
N ASN A 2 22.19 -4.67 -13.53
CA ASN A 2 22.04 -4.06 -12.22
C ASN A 2 20.61 -3.52 -12.03
N ASN A 3 19.82 -4.14 -11.18
CA ASN A 3 18.73 -3.44 -10.50
C ASN A 3 19.37 -2.41 -9.56
N MET A 4 19.62 -1.23 -10.09
CA MET A 4 19.82 -0.06 -9.26
C MET A 4 18.44 0.22 -8.62
N LEU A 5 18.27 -0.22 -7.38
CA LEU A 5 17.35 0.39 -6.45
C LEU A 5 17.82 1.84 -6.34
N HIS A 6 17.15 2.74 -7.07
CA HIS A 6 17.36 4.17 -6.90
C HIS A 6 16.86 4.49 -5.49
N SER A 7 17.79 4.53 -4.53
CA SER A 7 17.49 5.11 -3.23
C SER A 7 17.00 6.54 -3.45
N ALA A 8 15.89 6.87 -2.83
CA ALA A 8 15.34 8.23 -2.84
C ALA A 8 16.43 9.24 -2.46
N PRO A 9 16.38 10.47 -2.97
CA PRO A 9 17.29 11.52 -2.54
C PRO A 9 17.35 11.61 -1.02
N ARG A 10 18.52 11.88 -0.44
CA ARG A 10 18.74 11.90 1.01
C ARG A 10 17.70 12.75 1.73
N GLU A 11 17.40 13.90 1.17
CA GLU A 11 16.39 14.83 1.71
C GLU A 11 14.96 14.21 1.76
N GLU A 12 14.54 13.53 0.71
CA GLU A 12 13.23 12.84 0.66
C GLU A 12 13.13 11.76 1.73
N ASN A 13 14.21 11.00 1.93
CA ASN A 13 14.26 9.97 2.96
C ASN A 13 14.18 10.57 4.38
N GLU A 14 14.89 11.66 4.64
CA GLU A 14 14.85 12.37 5.93
C GLU A 14 13.45 12.91 6.23
N ILE A 15 12.77 13.50 5.24
CA ILE A 15 11.40 14.00 5.38
C ILE A 15 10.45 12.82 5.66
N PHE A 16 10.58 11.72 4.92
CA PHE A 16 9.75 10.52 5.14
C PHE A 16 9.92 9.97 6.55
N GLN A 17 11.15 9.81 7.02
CA GLN A 17 11.43 9.33 8.38
C GLN A 17 10.82 10.26 9.45
N PHE A 18 10.90 11.57 9.25
CA PHE A 18 10.26 12.54 10.14
C PHE A 18 8.75 12.37 10.20
N LEU A 19 8.08 12.22 9.04
CA LEU A 19 6.64 11.97 8.96
C LEU A 19 6.25 10.67 9.67
N GLN A 20 6.98 9.58 9.41
CA GLN A 20 6.72 8.28 10.01
C GLN A 20 6.96 8.25 11.52
N ALA A 21 7.94 8.98 12.03
CA ALA A 21 8.21 9.07 13.47
C ALA A 21 7.01 9.64 14.26
N GLY A 22 6.23 10.53 13.66
CA GLY A 22 5.01 11.09 14.27
C GLY A 22 3.77 10.20 14.14
N PHE A 23 3.82 9.15 13.31
CA PHE A 23 2.61 8.40 12.94
C PHE A 23 1.97 7.65 14.11
N THR A 24 2.74 7.00 14.96
CA THR A 24 2.19 6.23 16.10
C THR A 24 1.38 7.12 17.02
N ALA A 25 1.94 8.27 17.42
CA ALA A 25 1.25 9.23 18.28
C ALA A 25 -0.03 9.78 17.62
N LEU A 26 0.05 10.11 16.32
CA LEU A 26 -1.12 10.52 15.54
C LEU A 26 -2.20 9.44 15.54
N TYR A 27 -1.83 8.20 15.24
CA TYR A 27 -2.75 7.08 15.14
C TYR A 27 -3.45 6.82 16.47
N GLU A 28 -2.71 6.77 17.56
CA GLU A 28 -3.25 6.61 18.91
C GLU A 28 -4.23 7.75 19.26
N ALA A 29 -3.88 8.99 18.99
CA ALA A 29 -4.73 10.14 19.28
C ALA A 29 -6.06 10.13 18.53
N VAL A 30 -6.09 9.64 17.27
CA VAL A 30 -7.29 9.76 16.43
C VAL A 30 -8.10 8.47 16.32
N PHE A 31 -7.56 7.28 16.62
CA PHE A 31 -8.28 6.02 16.48
C PHE A 31 -8.80 5.44 17.80
N HIS A 32 -8.23 5.83 18.93
CA HIS A 32 -8.77 5.48 20.25
C HIS A 32 -10.05 6.27 20.57
N ASP A 33 -10.16 7.50 20.08
CA ASP A 33 -11.37 8.29 20.20
C ASP A 33 -12.19 8.26 18.89
N LYS A 34 -13.37 7.63 18.95
CA LYS A 34 -14.28 7.56 17.79
C LYS A 34 -14.80 8.93 17.34
N MET A 35 -14.73 9.94 18.21
CA MET A 35 -15.17 11.31 17.93
C MET A 35 -14.02 12.22 17.46
N ALA A 36 -12.79 11.75 17.49
CA ALA A 36 -11.66 12.52 17.01
C ALA A 36 -11.78 12.79 15.50
N GLU A 37 -11.52 14.01 15.11
CA GLU A 37 -11.47 14.41 13.70
C GLU A 37 -10.24 13.83 13.04
N LYS A 38 -10.42 13.23 11.86
CA LYS A 38 -9.32 12.68 11.06
C LYS A 38 -9.67 12.62 9.59
N THR A 39 -8.63 12.61 8.75
CA THR A 39 -8.75 12.36 7.32
C THR A 39 -7.87 11.17 6.94
N VAL A 40 -8.44 10.24 6.20
CA VAL A 40 -7.69 9.11 5.63
C VAL A 40 -7.63 9.28 4.13
N VAL A 41 -6.41 9.37 3.58
CA VAL A 41 -6.17 9.44 2.13
C VAL A 41 -5.89 8.03 1.64
N VAL A 42 -6.86 7.46 0.93
CA VAL A 42 -6.80 6.08 0.43
C VAL A 42 -6.22 6.06 -0.97
N ILE A 43 -5.08 5.40 -1.12
CA ILE A 43 -4.37 5.18 -2.39
C ILE A 43 -4.36 3.68 -2.67
N PRO A 44 -5.38 3.13 -3.33
CA PRO A 44 -5.52 1.70 -3.58
C PRO A 44 -4.67 1.26 -4.76
N SER A 45 -3.45 1.74 -4.85
CA SER A 45 -2.53 1.44 -5.95
C SER A 45 -1.96 0.04 -5.83
N LEU A 46 -2.15 -0.77 -6.86
CA LEU A 46 -1.39 -1.99 -7.07
C LEU A 46 -0.07 -1.61 -7.74
N THR A 47 0.93 -1.25 -6.94
CA THR A 47 2.24 -0.80 -7.43
C THR A 47 3.17 -1.99 -7.53
N LEU A 48 3.30 -2.51 -8.75
CA LEU A 48 4.12 -3.66 -9.10
C LEU A 48 5.12 -3.27 -10.20
N ASP A 49 6.08 -4.16 -10.43
CA ASP A 49 6.93 -4.08 -11.61
C ASP A 49 6.05 -3.99 -12.87
N PRO A 50 6.36 -3.09 -13.83
CA PRO A 50 5.55 -2.88 -15.04
C PRO A 50 5.30 -4.16 -15.84
N ASP A 51 6.28 -5.05 -15.93
CA ASP A 51 6.16 -6.31 -16.66
C ASP A 51 5.17 -7.27 -15.97
N ILE A 52 5.09 -7.22 -14.65
CA ILE A 52 4.12 -7.99 -13.86
C ILE A 52 2.75 -7.35 -13.98
N LEU A 53 2.66 -6.03 -13.79
CA LEU A 53 1.41 -5.28 -13.84
C LEU A 53 0.71 -5.43 -15.19
N SER A 54 1.49 -5.46 -16.29
CA SER A 54 0.98 -5.66 -17.65
C SER A 54 0.25 -7.00 -17.86
N LYS A 55 0.54 -7.99 -17.04
CA LYS A 55 -0.08 -9.33 -17.09
C LYS A 55 -1.29 -9.48 -16.18
N VAL A 56 -1.58 -8.45 -15.37
CA VAL A 56 -2.75 -8.47 -14.47
C VAL A 56 -3.97 -7.95 -15.23
N GLU A 57 -4.84 -8.86 -15.63
CA GLU A 57 -6.10 -8.50 -16.26
C GLU A 57 -6.99 -7.72 -15.28
N GLY A 58 -7.60 -6.63 -15.76
CA GLY A 58 -8.49 -5.81 -14.96
C GLY A 58 -7.80 -5.11 -13.77
N ALA A 59 -6.51 -4.78 -13.91
CA ALA A 59 -5.72 -4.15 -12.84
C ALA A 59 -6.40 -2.91 -12.22
N VAL A 60 -7.15 -2.12 -13.00
CA VAL A 60 -7.88 -0.94 -12.51
C VAL A 60 -8.99 -1.30 -11.52
N HIS A 61 -9.57 -2.50 -11.59
CA HIS A 61 -10.58 -2.97 -10.63
C HIS A 61 -9.97 -3.39 -9.28
N TYR A 62 -8.65 -3.59 -9.21
CA TYR A 62 -7.98 -3.81 -7.93
C TYR A 62 -8.05 -2.59 -7.01
N GLU A 63 -8.24 -1.40 -7.59
CA GLU A 63 -8.41 -0.17 -6.82
C GLU A 63 -9.71 -0.13 -6.01
N GLU A 64 -10.69 -0.99 -6.33
CA GLU A 64 -11.93 -1.14 -5.56
C GLU A 64 -11.76 -1.97 -4.29
N ARG A 65 -10.65 -2.68 -4.13
CA ARG A 65 -10.40 -3.56 -2.96
C ARG A 65 -10.37 -2.80 -1.64
N LEU A 66 -9.86 -1.57 -1.63
CA LEU A 66 -9.80 -0.76 -0.42
C LEU A 66 -11.11 0.00 -0.13
N LEU A 67 -12.18 -0.21 -0.90
CA LEU A 67 -13.51 0.32 -0.57
C LEU A 67 -14.04 -0.18 0.78
N CYS A 68 -13.51 -1.29 1.31
CA CYS A 68 -13.76 -1.71 2.67
C CYS A 68 -13.37 -0.63 3.71
N LEU A 69 -12.41 0.25 3.39
CA LEU A 69 -12.03 1.37 4.25
C LEU A 69 -13.10 2.45 4.36
N LEU A 70 -14.15 2.43 3.52
CA LEU A 70 -15.32 3.28 3.71
C LEU A 70 -16.03 3.00 5.04
N MET A 71 -15.78 1.84 5.66
CA MET A 71 -16.22 1.53 7.03
C MET A 71 -15.70 2.53 8.07
N LEU A 72 -14.61 3.25 7.78
CA LEU A 72 -14.11 4.32 8.65
C LEU A 72 -15.11 5.48 8.77
N LEU A 73 -15.98 5.67 7.79
CA LEU A 73 -17.01 6.69 7.80
C LEU A 73 -18.10 6.47 8.86
N ARG A 74 -18.17 5.28 9.48
CA ARG A 74 -19.00 5.03 10.65
C ARG A 74 -18.59 5.90 11.85
N MET A 75 -17.34 6.35 11.88
CA MET A 75 -16.87 7.35 12.84
C MET A 75 -17.30 8.74 12.33
N PRO A 76 -18.14 9.49 13.06
CA PRO A 76 -18.90 10.61 12.49
C PRO A 76 -18.05 11.82 12.08
N ARG A 77 -16.80 11.91 12.56
CA ARG A 77 -15.88 13.02 12.26
C ARG A 77 -14.68 12.57 11.38
N THR A 78 -14.78 11.43 10.74
CA THR A 78 -13.78 10.91 9.82
C THR A 78 -14.13 11.33 8.40
N ASN A 79 -13.15 11.91 7.69
CA ASN A 79 -13.19 12.16 6.25
C ASN A 79 -12.33 11.12 5.52
N VAL A 80 -12.78 10.72 4.34
CA VAL A 80 -12.04 9.84 3.45
C VAL A 80 -11.84 10.54 2.10
N ILE A 81 -10.60 10.62 1.67
CA ILE A 81 -10.23 11.03 0.30
C ILE A 81 -9.81 9.77 -0.42
N TYR A 82 -10.57 9.34 -1.42
CA TYR A 82 -10.33 8.11 -2.17
C TYR A 82 -9.93 8.45 -3.60
N ILE A 83 -8.77 7.98 -4.05
CA ILE A 83 -8.22 8.32 -5.37
C ILE A 83 -8.12 7.08 -6.23
N THR A 84 -8.57 7.16 -7.47
CA THR A 84 -8.57 6.04 -8.42
C THR A 84 -8.06 6.44 -9.80
N SER A 85 -7.68 5.45 -10.59
CA SER A 85 -7.32 5.65 -12.00
C SER A 85 -8.52 6.14 -12.81
N ASN A 86 -9.67 5.48 -12.64
CA ASN A 86 -10.94 5.82 -13.27
C ASN A 86 -12.04 5.98 -12.22
N PRO A 87 -13.11 6.72 -12.52
CA PRO A 87 -14.26 6.81 -11.62
C PRO A 87 -14.83 5.43 -11.29
N ILE A 88 -15.19 5.23 -10.03
CA ILE A 88 -15.90 4.02 -9.58
C ILE A 88 -17.39 4.23 -9.85
N ASP A 89 -18.07 3.17 -10.29
CA ASP A 89 -19.51 3.20 -10.51
C ASP A 89 -20.23 3.63 -9.20
N PRO A 90 -21.11 4.65 -9.25
CA PRO A 90 -21.85 5.12 -8.09
C PRO A 90 -22.63 4.02 -7.35
N ILE A 91 -23.11 2.99 -8.05
CA ILE A 91 -23.84 1.88 -7.43
C ILE A 91 -22.97 1.06 -6.49
N ILE A 92 -21.68 0.91 -6.82
CA ILE A 92 -20.71 0.21 -5.96
C ILE A 92 -20.47 1.03 -4.70
N ILE A 93 -20.31 2.35 -4.83
CA ILE A 93 -20.11 3.26 -3.69
C ILE A 93 -21.34 3.22 -2.79
N ASP A 94 -22.55 3.32 -3.38
CA ASP A 94 -23.80 3.27 -2.61
C ASP A 94 -23.96 1.96 -1.86
N TYR A 95 -23.58 0.84 -2.47
CA TYR A 95 -23.59 -0.46 -1.81
C TYR A 95 -22.74 -0.44 -0.52
N TYR A 96 -21.49 0.05 -0.59
CA TYR A 96 -20.63 0.12 0.61
C TYR A 96 -21.17 1.10 1.66
N LEU A 97 -21.74 2.23 1.24
CA LEU A 97 -22.31 3.20 2.18
C LEU A 97 -23.55 2.66 2.90
N HIS A 98 -24.35 1.82 2.25
CA HIS A 98 -25.50 1.14 2.87
C HIS A 98 -25.11 0.08 3.90
N LEU A 99 -23.87 -0.43 3.84
CA LEU A 99 -23.35 -1.37 4.85
C LEU A 99 -22.95 -0.70 6.17
N LEU A 100 -22.91 0.63 6.24
CA LEU A 100 -22.44 1.35 7.43
C LEU A 100 -23.49 1.28 8.56
N PRO A 101 -23.13 0.68 9.71
CA PRO A 101 -24.04 0.63 10.85
C PRO A 101 -24.14 1.99 11.55
N GLY A 102 -25.36 2.42 11.86
CA GLY A 102 -25.61 3.59 12.68
C GLY A 102 -25.33 4.96 12.04
N ILE A 103 -24.99 5.00 10.75
CA ILE A 103 -24.75 6.22 9.96
C ILE A 103 -25.57 6.15 8.68
N THR A 104 -26.27 7.24 8.34
CA THR A 104 -26.95 7.32 7.06
C THR A 104 -25.97 7.48 5.90
N GLY A 105 -26.28 6.89 4.74
CA GLY A 105 -25.45 7.04 3.54
C GLY A 105 -25.25 8.51 3.14
N HIS A 106 -26.25 9.38 3.37
CA HIS A 106 -26.14 10.81 3.11
C HIS A 106 -25.05 11.47 3.97
N HIS A 107 -25.01 11.23 5.27
CA HIS A 107 -23.99 11.75 6.18
C HIS A 107 -22.60 11.23 5.83
N ALA A 108 -22.48 9.93 5.50
CA ALA A 108 -21.21 9.34 5.09
C ALA A 108 -20.71 9.97 3.79
N ARG A 109 -21.59 10.19 2.80
CA ARG A 109 -21.24 10.77 1.50
C ARG A 109 -20.71 12.19 1.60
N GLN A 110 -21.19 12.99 2.55
CA GLN A 110 -20.67 14.36 2.78
C GLN A 110 -19.21 14.39 3.21
N ARG A 111 -18.71 13.30 3.79
CA ARG A 111 -17.33 13.15 4.28
C ARG A 111 -16.46 12.26 3.39
N LEU A 112 -16.99 11.90 2.22
CA LEU A 112 -16.32 11.06 1.24
C LEU A 112 -16.01 11.87 -0.01
N HIS A 113 -14.71 12.01 -0.31
CA HIS A 113 -14.22 12.75 -1.45
C HIS A 113 -13.54 11.79 -2.43
N PHE A 114 -14.19 11.55 -3.58
CA PHE A 114 -13.58 10.81 -4.67
C PHE A 114 -12.83 11.74 -5.63
N SER A 115 -11.66 11.29 -6.07
CA SER A 115 -10.90 11.92 -7.15
C SER A 115 -10.40 10.84 -8.09
N SER A 116 -10.41 11.13 -9.39
CA SER A 116 -9.91 10.20 -10.41
C SER A 116 -8.85 10.85 -11.27
N CYS A 117 -7.88 10.04 -11.71
CA CYS A 117 -6.86 10.45 -12.66
C CYS A 117 -7.40 10.49 -14.10
N TYR A 118 -8.52 9.82 -14.38
CA TYR A 118 -9.07 9.60 -15.74
C TYR A 118 -8.00 9.02 -16.67
N ASP A 119 -7.32 7.98 -16.22
CA ASP A 119 -6.18 7.39 -16.89
C ASP A 119 -6.24 5.86 -16.82
N SER A 120 -6.48 5.23 -17.95
CA SER A 120 -6.54 3.77 -18.09
C SER A 120 -5.20 3.15 -18.51
N SER A 121 -4.11 3.94 -18.55
CA SER A 121 -2.79 3.41 -18.91
C SER A 121 -2.34 2.33 -17.94
N ASN A 122 -1.48 1.44 -18.42
CA ASN A 122 -1.01 0.29 -17.67
C ASN A 122 0.23 0.62 -16.81
N ILE A 123 0.10 1.66 -15.99
CA ILE A 123 1.06 2.03 -14.95
C ILE A 123 0.32 2.09 -13.60
N SER A 124 1.05 2.08 -12.50
CA SER A 124 0.44 2.12 -11.18
C SER A 124 -0.34 3.42 -10.93
N LEU A 125 -1.39 3.35 -10.12
CA LEU A 125 -2.16 4.54 -9.75
C LEU A 125 -1.28 5.60 -9.08
N THR A 126 -0.33 5.20 -8.26
CA THR A 126 0.57 6.15 -7.58
C THR A 126 1.43 6.93 -8.57
N GLU A 127 1.93 6.27 -9.63
CA GLU A 127 2.66 6.96 -10.71
C GLU A 127 1.73 7.93 -11.45
N LYS A 128 0.47 7.55 -11.72
CA LYS A 128 -0.52 8.45 -12.33
C LYS A 128 -0.76 9.70 -11.49
N ILE A 129 -0.86 9.54 -10.17
CA ILE A 129 -1.04 10.68 -9.24
C ILE A 129 0.19 11.57 -9.26
N LEU A 130 1.39 11.01 -9.15
CA LEU A 130 2.67 11.75 -9.16
C LEU A 130 2.86 12.55 -10.46
N ALA A 131 2.37 12.03 -11.58
CA ALA A 131 2.40 12.73 -12.88
C ALA A 131 1.38 13.88 -12.98
N ARG A 132 0.56 14.12 -11.93
CA ARG A 132 -0.53 15.12 -11.94
C ARG A 132 -0.40 16.17 -10.83
N PRO A 133 0.49 17.16 -10.98
CA PRO A 133 0.72 18.19 -9.95
C PRO A 133 -0.56 18.95 -9.55
N ARG A 134 -1.50 19.12 -10.48
CA ARG A 134 -2.79 19.78 -10.20
C ARG A 134 -3.67 18.95 -9.27
N LEU A 135 -3.66 17.63 -9.40
CA LEU A 135 -4.38 16.72 -8.50
C LEU A 135 -3.75 16.77 -7.12
N ILE A 136 -2.42 16.67 -7.02
CA ILE A 136 -1.68 16.78 -5.75
C ILE A 136 -1.99 18.12 -5.07
N LYS A 137 -1.94 19.23 -5.80
CA LYS A 137 -2.28 20.56 -5.27
C LYS A 137 -3.71 20.63 -4.73
N ARG A 138 -4.68 20.00 -5.40
CA ARG A 138 -6.08 19.94 -4.96
C ARG A 138 -6.20 19.13 -3.66
N ILE A 139 -5.53 17.99 -3.55
CA ILE A 139 -5.51 17.18 -2.33
C ILE A 139 -4.89 17.97 -1.19
N LYS A 140 -3.73 18.59 -1.41
CA LYS A 140 -3.07 19.45 -0.41
C LYS A 140 -3.99 20.56 0.09
N LYS A 141 -4.76 21.18 -0.79
CA LYS A 141 -5.72 22.23 -0.42
C LYS A 141 -6.81 21.72 0.52
N ILE A 142 -7.31 20.50 0.30
CA ILE A 142 -8.29 19.87 1.19
C ILE A 142 -7.64 19.58 2.55
N LEU A 143 -6.41 19.07 2.55
CA LEU A 143 -5.69 18.69 3.76
C LEU A 143 -5.23 19.89 4.61
N GLN A 144 -4.90 21.02 3.97
CA GLN A 144 -4.32 22.21 4.63
C GLN A 144 -5.22 22.78 5.73
N HIS A 145 -6.53 22.67 5.58
CA HIS A 145 -7.53 23.18 6.53
C HIS A 145 -8.33 22.07 7.19
N GLY A 146 -7.91 20.83 6.96
CA GLY A 146 -8.56 19.64 7.50
C GLY A 146 -7.94 19.14 8.81
N PRO A 147 -8.56 18.13 9.41
CA PRO A 147 -8.01 17.46 10.58
C PRO A 147 -6.77 16.65 10.25
N PRO A 148 -6.06 16.15 11.29
CA PRO A 148 -4.89 15.29 11.11
C PRO A 148 -5.15 14.16 10.11
N ALA A 149 -4.18 13.90 9.23
CA ALA A 149 -4.36 12.96 8.13
C ALA A 149 -3.19 11.99 7.99
N HIS A 150 -3.47 10.81 7.42
CA HIS A 150 -2.47 9.84 7.00
C HIS A 150 -2.90 9.15 5.71
N MET A 151 -1.95 8.50 5.04
CA MET A 151 -2.21 7.69 3.86
C MET A 151 -2.45 6.23 4.24
N ALA A 152 -3.43 5.61 3.59
CA ALA A 152 -3.66 4.16 3.59
C ALA A 152 -3.47 3.65 2.16
N CYS A 153 -2.49 2.76 1.97
CA CYS A 153 -2.10 2.22 0.67
C CYS A 153 -2.33 0.72 0.62
N PHE A 154 -2.46 0.16 -0.59
CA PHE A 154 -2.53 -1.28 -0.77
C PHE A 154 -1.16 -1.94 -0.54
N ASN A 155 -0.12 -1.38 -1.15
CA ASN A 155 1.29 -1.71 -0.87
C ASN A 155 2.11 -0.42 -0.86
N VAL A 156 3.28 -0.49 -0.23
CA VAL A 156 4.16 0.68 -0.07
C VAL A 156 5.47 0.42 -0.78
N THR A 157 5.73 1.23 -1.80
CA THR A 157 6.97 1.25 -2.57
C THR A 157 7.60 2.64 -2.51
N GLU A 158 8.70 2.86 -3.20
CA GLU A 158 9.31 4.18 -3.33
C GLU A 158 8.35 5.22 -3.96
N HIS A 159 7.39 4.77 -4.78
CA HIS A 159 6.37 5.68 -5.33
C HIS A 159 5.40 6.18 -4.27
N GLU A 160 4.89 5.31 -3.40
CA GLU A 160 4.02 5.71 -2.28
C GLU A 160 4.77 6.57 -1.27
N LYS A 161 6.03 6.25 -0.99
CA LYS A 161 6.92 7.06 -0.16
C LYS A 161 7.07 8.47 -0.72
N LYS A 162 7.38 8.60 -2.02
CA LYS A 162 7.47 9.88 -2.70
C LYS A 162 6.16 10.67 -2.61
N LEU A 163 5.02 10.01 -2.85
CA LEU A 163 3.71 10.65 -2.75
C LEU A 163 3.41 11.12 -1.32
N ALA A 164 3.80 10.34 -0.30
CA ALA A 164 3.66 10.73 1.10
C ALA A 164 4.46 11.99 1.43
N VAL A 165 5.70 12.08 0.96
CA VAL A 165 6.55 13.27 1.11
C VAL A 165 5.94 14.46 0.38
N GLU A 166 5.47 14.27 -0.86
CA GLU A 166 4.78 15.32 -1.63
C GLU A 166 3.51 15.83 -0.93
N LEU A 167 2.74 14.96 -0.29
CA LEU A 167 1.53 15.35 0.43
C LEU A 167 1.80 15.83 1.86
N GLY A 168 2.98 15.56 2.41
CA GLY A 168 3.33 15.84 3.81
C GLY A 168 2.58 14.95 4.79
N LEU A 169 2.32 13.69 4.44
CA LEU A 169 1.54 12.74 5.23
C LEU A 169 2.35 11.50 5.60
N PRO A 170 2.20 10.96 6.82
CA PRO A 170 2.69 9.62 7.13
C PRO A 170 1.84 8.55 6.43
N ILE A 171 2.41 7.36 6.26
CA ILE A 171 1.74 6.19 5.68
C ILE A 171 1.47 5.17 6.79
N TYR A 172 0.28 4.59 6.79
CA TYR A 172 0.02 3.34 7.52
C TYR A 172 0.65 2.17 6.77
N GLY A 173 1.92 1.92 7.02
CA GLY A 173 2.72 0.92 6.33
C GLY A 173 4.20 1.00 6.70
N CYS A 174 4.97 0.00 6.25
CA CYS A 174 6.41 -0.07 6.49
C CYS A 174 7.20 0.77 5.48
N ASP A 175 8.42 1.17 5.88
CA ASP A 175 9.37 1.79 4.98
C ASP A 175 9.74 0.81 3.85
N PRO A 176 9.70 1.23 2.57
CA PRO A 176 10.14 0.43 1.44
C PRO A 176 11.56 -0.14 1.58
N ASN A 177 12.44 0.53 2.31
CA ASN A 177 13.79 0.03 2.60
C ASN A 177 13.78 -1.30 3.38
N LEU A 178 12.68 -1.64 4.05
CA LEU A 178 12.49 -2.89 4.76
C LEU A 178 11.89 -4.01 3.89
N LEU A 179 11.62 -3.75 2.61
CA LEU A 179 10.93 -4.67 1.71
C LEU A 179 11.63 -6.04 1.62
N TYR A 180 12.96 -6.06 1.64
CA TYR A 180 13.72 -7.31 1.62
C TYR A 180 13.30 -8.27 2.73
N TRP A 181 13.14 -7.77 3.94
CA TRP A 181 12.76 -8.58 5.11
C TRP A 181 11.34 -9.15 5.03
N GLY A 182 10.48 -8.53 4.20
CA GLY A 182 9.15 -9.03 3.87
C GLY A 182 9.14 -10.07 2.73
N THR A 183 10.27 -10.30 2.05
CA THR A 183 10.37 -11.35 1.03
C THR A 183 10.47 -12.73 1.67
N LYS A 184 10.21 -13.78 0.88
CA LYS A 184 10.36 -15.17 1.34
C LYS A 184 11.79 -15.47 1.80
N SER A 185 12.79 -14.97 1.10
CA SER A 185 14.21 -15.15 1.46
C SER A 185 14.56 -14.38 2.72
N GLY A 186 14.23 -13.08 2.79
CA GLY A 186 14.55 -12.25 3.96
C GLY A 186 13.84 -12.71 5.23
N SER A 187 12.56 -13.10 5.15
CA SER A 187 11.84 -13.63 6.30
C SER A 187 12.44 -14.94 6.82
N ARG A 188 12.92 -15.82 5.93
CA ARG A 188 13.61 -17.07 6.34
C ARG A 188 14.94 -16.77 7.05
N GLU A 189 15.67 -15.74 6.63
CA GLU A 189 16.88 -15.30 7.34
C GLU A 189 16.57 -14.85 8.78
N ILE A 190 15.49 -14.07 8.96
CA ILE A 190 15.02 -13.66 10.29
C ILE A 190 14.64 -14.88 11.12
N PHE A 191 13.89 -15.82 10.55
CA PHE A 191 13.48 -17.03 11.27
C PHE A 191 14.68 -17.85 11.73
N LYS A 192 15.70 -18.02 10.88
CA LYS A 192 16.96 -18.68 11.25
C LYS A 192 17.67 -17.95 12.39
N ALA A 193 17.77 -16.61 12.30
CA ALA A 193 18.41 -15.80 13.34
C ALA A 193 17.68 -15.88 14.70
N CYS A 194 16.35 -16.06 14.66
CA CYS A 194 15.50 -16.19 15.86
C CYS A 194 15.30 -17.64 16.31
N ASN A 195 15.97 -18.63 15.70
CA ASN A 195 15.78 -20.06 15.96
C ASN A 195 14.32 -20.52 15.79
N VAL A 196 13.59 -19.92 14.86
CA VAL A 196 12.24 -20.36 14.47
C VAL A 196 12.37 -21.47 13.44
N GLU A 197 11.68 -22.58 13.69
CA GLU A 197 11.68 -23.73 12.77
C GLU A 197 11.06 -23.35 11.43
N THR A 198 11.73 -23.70 10.33
CA THR A 198 11.28 -23.47 8.96
C THR A 198 11.41 -24.73 8.13
N PRO A 199 10.56 -24.93 7.11
CA PRO A 199 10.73 -26.01 6.14
C PRO A 199 12.13 -25.97 5.52
N ALA A 200 12.69 -27.12 5.21
CA ALA A 200 13.97 -27.20 4.50
C ALA A 200 13.89 -26.47 3.15
N GLY A 201 14.91 -25.74 2.80
CA GLY A 201 14.92 -24.97 1.54
C GLY A 201 16.17 -24.09 1.41
N TYR A 202 16.25 -23.42 0.27
CA TYR A 202 17.34 -22.51 -0.09
C TYR A 202 16.77 -21.14 -0.42
N GLU A 203 17.53 -20.10 -0.12
CA GLU A 203 17.18 -18.71 -0.34
C GLU A 203 18.05 -18.10 -1.45
N ASN A 204 17.56 -16.98 -2.03
CA ASN A 204 18.31 -16.15 -2.98
C ASN A 204 18.75 -16.88 -4.27
N ILE A 205 17.99 -17.85 -4.71
CA ILE A 205 18.22 -18.53 -5.99
C ILE A 205 17.81 -17.58 -7.12
N LYS A 206 18.70 -17.37 -8.10
CA LYS A 206 18.52 -16.35 -9.15
C LYS A 206 18.36 -16.91 -10.56
N ASP A 207 18.65 -18.19 -10.76
CA ASP A 207 18.69 -18.81 -12.07
C ASP A 207 18.22 -20.29 -12.02
N GLU A 208 18.02 -20.85 -13.19
CA GLU A 208 17.54 -22.22 -13.36
C GLU A 208 18.54 -23.24 -12.83
N GLU A 209 19.84 -23.01 -13.03
CA GLU A 209 20.90 -23.92 -12.54
C GLU A 209 20.88 -23.99 -11.01
N GLY A 210 20.71 -22.84 -10.35
CA GLY A 210 20.54 -22.75 -8.90
C GLY A 210 19.31 -23.52 -8.41
N ILE A 211 18.18 -23.45 -9.13
CA ILE A 211 16.96 -24.22 -8.82
C ILE A 211 17.26 -25.72 -8.91
N ILE A 212 17.85 -26.16 -10.00
CA ILE A 212 18.18 -27.59 -10.23
C ILE A 212 19.10 -28.12 -9.14
N LYS A 213 20.15 -27.36 -8.80
CA LYS A 213 21.10 -27.74 -7.74
C LYS A 213 20.42 -27.82 -6.38
N ALA A 214 19.61 -26.82 -6.02
CA ALA A 214 18.89 -26.76 -4.77
C ALA A 214 17.90 -27.94 -4.63
N LEU A 215 17.16 -28.27 -5.68
CA LEU A 215 16.27 -29.42 -5.71
C LEU A 215 17.03 -30.75 -5.54
N ALA A 216 18.14 -30.93 -6.27
CA ALA A 216 18.97 -32.13 -6.16
C ALA A 216 19.48 -32.34 -4.74
N ASP A 217 19.93 -31.28 -4.07
CA ASP A 217 20.43 -31.33 -2.69
C ASP A 217 19.28 -31.58 -1.69
N LEU A 218 18.10 -30.98 -1.89
CA LEU A 218 16.92 -31.24 -1.06
C LEU A 218 16.47 -32.71 -1.16
N TYR A 219 16.44 -33.29 -2.36
CA TYR A 219 16.08 -34.71 -2.54
C TYR A 219 17.10 -35.66 -1.93
N LYS A 220 18.40 -35.32 -1.97
CA LYS A 220 19.45 -36.11 -1.29
C LYS A 220 19.31 -36.10 0.23
N SER A 221 18.99 -34.91 0.77
CA SER A 221 18.89 -34.68 2.23
C SER A 221 17.58 -35.20 2.83
N ASN A 222 16.50 -35.23 2.03
CA ASN A 222 15.14 -35.61 2.44
C ASN A 222 14.58 -36.72 1.57
N LYS A 223 14.85 -37.99 1.92
CA LYS A 223 14.37 -39.16 1.18
C LYS A 223 12.83 -39.26 1.06
N GLY A 224 12.08 -38.54 1.86
CA GLY A 224 10.63 -38.49 1.84
C GLY A 224 10.03 -37.31 1.06
N LEU A 225 10.85 -36.46 0.46
CA LEU A 225 10.40 -35.28 -0.27
C LEU A 225 9.64 -35.68 -1.54
N LYS A 226 8.37 -35.34 -1.64
CA LYS A 226 7.53 -35.62 -2.82
C LYS A 226 7.38 -34.41 -3.74
N LYS A 227 7.41 -33.19 -3.18
CA LYS A 227 7.22 -31.94 -3.91
C LYS A 227 8.06 -30.84 -3.28
N ALA A 228 8.55 -29.93 -4.10
CA ALA A 228 9.13 -28.67 -3.70
C ALA A 228 8.37 -27.52 -4.35
N VAL A 229 8.40 -26.36 -3.73
CA VAL A 229 7.78 -25.12 -4.24
C VAL A 229 8.92 -24.14 -4.55
N VAL A 230 8.88 -23.56 -5.75
CA VAL A 230 9.83 -22.54 -6.22
C VAL A 230 9.18 -21.16 -6.20
#